data_f37b732987d30a9f6c26c4896d9f388f
#
_entry.id   f37b732987d30a9f6c26c4896d9f388f
#
_cell.length_a   1.000
_cell.length_b   1.000
_cell.length_c   1.000
_cell.angle_alpha   90.00
_cell.angle_beta   90.00
_cell.angle_gamma   90.00
#
_symmetry.space_group_name_H-M   'P 1'
#
loop_
_entity.id
_entity.type
_entity.pdbx_description
1 polymer ?
#
loop_
_entity_poly.entity_id
_entity_poly.type
_entity_poly.pdbx_seq_one_letter_code
_entity_poly.pdbx_strand_id
1 'polypeptide(L)'
;MVETEKDADILKDIAAGSSKAFRALYSQWEPTLSSFIYQVTRSKVITAEIVQDVFLKIWMTRESLVDVKDFKAYLFVISKNRAINALKKSLADLERMKKYASEVPFNERPVEDDDSQLHFSLIDEAIDQLSPRQKEIFLLHRHERYSYREISEQLGIGKESVKTHLSLAIKSIKSHIETKITLIILLIDFISKKTD
;
A
#
# COMPACT_ATOMS: atom_id res chain seq x y z
N MET A 1 -2.10 8.84 31.85
CA MET A 1 -3.05 9.93 32.16
C MET A 1 -2.48 11.33 31.85
N VAL A 2 -1.19 11.60 32.02
CA VAL A 2 -0.58 12.92 31.73
C VAL A 2 -0.32 13.18 30.23
N GLU A 3 -0.13 12.15 29.41
CA GLU A 3 0.10 12.27 27.96
C GLU A 3 -1.17 12.73 27.21
N THR A 4 -2.33 12.25 27.61
CA THR A 4 -3.62 12.54 26.96
C THR A 4 -4.09 14.00 27.15
N GLU A 5 -3.78 14.66 28.27
CA GLU A 5 -4.11 16.07 28.49
C GLU A 5 -3.23 17.01 27.65
N LYS A 6 -1.95 16.69 27.53
CA LYS A 6 -0.99 17.47 26.74
C LYS A 6 -1.29 17.37 25.24
N ASP A 7 -1.70 16.19 24.76
CA ASP A 7 -2.12 16.00 23.37
C ASP A 7 -3.41 16.78 23.07
N ALA A 8 -4.37 16.81 23.98
CA ALA A 8 -5.63 17.55 23.80
C ALA A 8 -5.42 19.06 23.61
N ASP A 9 -4.47 19.67 24.34
CA ASP A 9 -4.19 21.09 24.18
C ASP A 9 -3.45 21.39 22.88
N ILE A 10 -2.51 20.55 22.47
CA ILE A 10 -1.86 20.65 21.15
C ILE A 10 -2.89 20.55 20.02
N LEU A 11 -3.87 19.64 20.13
CA LEU A 11 -4.91 19.48 19.12
C LEU A 11 -5.83 20.68 19.03
N LYS A 12 -6.17 21.34 20.13
CA LYS A 12 -6.94 22.61 20.16
C LYS A 12 -6.17 23.74 19.49
N ASP A 13 -4.86 23.85 19.77
CA ASP A 13 -4.02 24.86 19.14
C ASP A 13 -3.94 24.65 17.61
N ILE A 14 -3.83 23.38 17.16
CA ILE A 14 -3.83 23.06 15.73
C ILE A 14 -5.18 23.40 15.11
N ALA A 15 -6.28 23.07 15.77
CA ALA A 15 -7.63 23.41 15.31
C ALA A 15 -7.82 24.93 15.16
N ALA A 16 -7.21 25.73 16.05
CA ALA A 16 -7.15 27.18 15.97
C ALA A 16 -6.18 27.71 14.88
N GLY A 17 -5.48 26.84 14.14
CA GLY A 17 -4.60 27.20 13.04
C GLY A 17 -3.13 27.40 13.41
N SER A 18 -2.67 26.94 14.58
CA SER A 18 -1.28 27.06 15.01
C SER A 18 -0.35 26.14 14.20
N SER A 19 0.38 26.71 13.25
CA SER A 19 1.42 25.98 12.49
C SER A 19 2.58 25.51 13.36
N LYS A 20 2.85 26.20 14.50
CA LYS A 20 3.87 25.80 15.48
C LYS A 20 3.46 24.52 16.18
N ALA A 21 2.23 24.44 16.65
CA ALA A 21 1.70 23.24 17.31
C ALA A 21 1.64 22.05 16.31
N PHE A 22 1.23 22.31 15.07
CA PHE A 22 1.21 21.30 14.03
C PHE A 22 2.62 20.76 13.70
N ARG A 23 3.64 21.61 13.63
CA ARG A 23 5.03 21.19 13.42
C ARG A 23 5.53 20.32 14.59
N ALA A 24 5.19 20.66 15.82
CA ALA A 24 5.55 19.85 16.98
C ALA A 24 4.89 18.45 16.90
N LEU A 25 3.60 18.39 16.59
CA LEU A 25 2.87 17.14 16.39
C LEU A 25 3.50 16.29 15.27
N TYR A 26 3.81 16.93 14.13
CA TYR A 26 4.49 16.25 13.01
C TYR A 26 5.81 15.61 13.46
N SER A 27 6.69 16.39 14.10
CA SER A 27 8.01 15.90 14.55
C SER A 27 7.91 14.77 15.57
N GLN A 28 6.87 14.76 16.38
CA GLN A 28 6.61 13.71 17.36
C GLN A 28 6.19 12.39 16.71
N TRP A 29 5.30 12.46 15.71
CA TRP A 29 4.63 11.28 15.16
C TRP A 29 5.20 10.76 13.84
N GLU A 30 5.89 11.62 13.06
CA GLU A 30 6.45 11.26 11.76
C GLU A 30 7.35 10.00 11.82
N PRO A 31 8.32 9.86 12.76
CA PRO A 31 9.20 8.69 12.77
C PRO A 31 8.45 7.38 13.01
N THR A 32 7.49 7.40 13.95
CA THR A 32 6.68 6.22 14.28
C THR A 32 5.77 5.85 13.11
N LEU A 33 5.15 6.85 12.48
CA LEU A 33 4.27 6.67 11.34
C LEU A 33 5.03 6.17 10.10
N SER A 34 6.19 6.76 9.82
CA SER A 34 7.07 6.33 8.73
C SER A 34 7.51 4.88 8.90
N SER A 35 7.92 4.50 10.11
CA SER A 35 8.28 3.10 10.41
C SER A 35 7.11 2.15 10.15
N PHE A 36 5.92 2.49 10.64
CA PHE A 36 4.70 1.71 10.44
C PHE A 36 4.35 1.54 8.95
N ILE A 37 4.30 2.65 8.20
CA ILE A 37 3.96 2.62 6.77
C ILE A 37 5.05 1.88 5.98
N TYR A 38 6.32 2.07 6.31
CA TYR A 38 7.42 1.38 5.65
C TYR A 38 7.37 -0.14 5.86
N GLN A 39 6.91 -0.64 7.00
CA GLN A 39 6.70 -2.08 7.21
C GLN A 39 5.71 -2.67 6.21
N VAL A 40 4.73 -1.90 5.79
CA VAL A 40 3.70 -2.29 4.82
C VAL A 40 4.20 -2.12 3.38
N THR A 41 4.80 -0.97 3.07
CA THR A 41 5.13 -0.59 1.69
C THR A 41 6.51 -1.03 1.23
N ARG A 42 7.47 -1.12 2.16
CA ARG A 42 8.92 -1.33 1.93
C ARG A 42 9.53 -0.35 0.92
N SER A 43 8.83 0.67 0.55
CA SER A 43 9.27 1.74 -0.33
C SER A 43 9.40 3.04 0.45
N LYS A 44 10.59 3.63 0.47
CA LYS A 44 10.82 4.93 1.13
C LYS A 44 10.02 6.04 0.45
N VAL A 45 9.92 6.01 -0.88
CA VAL A 45 9.19 7.01 -1.66
C VAL A 45 7.71 6.99 -1.29
N ILE A 46 7.06 5.83 -1.35
CA ILE A 46 5.65 5.68 -1.03
C ILE A 46 5.37 5.97 0.45
N THR A 47 6.28 5.55 1.33
CA THR A 47 6.17 5.88 2.74
C THR A 47 6.12 7.39 2.94
N ALA A 48 7.04 8.13 2.31
CA ALA A 48 7.08 9.59 2.39
C ALA A 48 5.80 10.23 1.84
N GLU A 49 5.31 9.77 0.68
CA GLU A 49 4.06 10.24 0.09
C GLU A 49 2.86 10.02 1.01
N ILE A 50 2.72 8.81 1.57
CA ILE A 50 1.60 8.49 2.46
C ILE A 50 1.69 9.32 3.76
N VAL A 51 2.87 9.46 4.35
CA VAL A 51 3.07 10.30 5.54
C VAL A 51 2.68 11.74 5.25
N GLN A 52 3.15 12.30 4.14
CA GLN A 52 2.81 13.65 3.72
C GLN A 52 1.30 13.82 3.52
N ASP A 53 0.65 12.89 2.83
CA ASP A 53 -0.79 12.87 2.60
C ASP A 53 -1.61 12.81 3.89
N VAL A 54 -1.16 12.00 4.87
CA VAL A 54 -1.80 11.86 6.17
C VAL A 54 -1.75 13.19 6.92
N PHE A 55 -0.59 13.80 7.04
CA PHE A 55 -0.45 15.08 7.75
C PHE A 55 -1.12 16.24 7.01
N LEU A 56 -1.10 16.24 5.68
CA LEU A 56 -1.86 17.20 4.89
C LEU A 56 -3.37 17.06 5.16
N LYS A 57 -3.89 15.84 5.21
CA LYS A 57 -5.29 15.59 5.57
C LYS A 57 -5.62 16.10 6.96
N ILE A 58 -4.76 15.83 7.96
CA ILE A 58 -4.92 16.33 9.33
C ILE A 58 -4.98 17.85 9.33
N TRP A 59 -4.09 18.54 8.64
CA TRP A 59 -4.08 20.00 8.54
C TRP A 59 -5.33 20.55 7.85
N MET A 60 -5.78 19.92 6.78
CA MET A 60 -6.98 20.35 6.03
C MET A 60 -8.27 20.15 6.85
N THR A 61 -8.31 19.17 7.74
CA THR A 61 -9.46 18.90 8.61
C THR A 61 -9.22 19.26 10.06
N ARG A 62 -8.27 20.17 10.33
CA ARG A 62 -7.80 20.50 11.68
C ARG A 62 -8.91 20.93 12.64
N GLU A 63 -9.94 21.57 12.15
CA GLU A 63 -11.06 22.02 12.98
C GLU A 63 -11.78 20.85 13.68
N SER A 64 -11.80 19.67 13.06
CA SER A 64 -12.40 18.46 13.64
C SER A 64 -11.50 17.77 14.67
N LEU A 65 -10.27 18.23 14.86
CA LEU A 65 -9.34 17.62 15.83
C LEU A 65 -9.77 17.84 17.28
N VAL A 66 -10.60 18.85 17.55
CA VAL A 66 -11.17 19.09 18.89
C VAL A 66 -12.04 17.94 19.39
N ASP A 67 -12.62 17.16 18.48
CA ASP A 67 -13.48 16.03 18.80
C ASP A 67 -12.71 14.70 18.90
N VAL A 68 -11.40 14.72 18.60
CA VAL A 68 -10.55 13.51 18.60
C VAL A 68 -10.12 13.20 20.04
N LYS A 69 -10.67 12.12 20.60
CA LYS A 69 -10.36 11.66 21.96
C LYS A 69 -9.03 10.92 22.07
N ASP A 70 -8.66 10.20 21.03
CA ASP A 70 -7.41 9.44 20.92
C ASP A 70 -6.76 9.76 19.56
N PHE A 71 -5.79 10.66 19.59
CA PHE A 71 -5.10 11.09 18.38
C PHE A 71 -4.25 9.97 17.80
N LYS A 72 -3.63 9.14 18.63
CA LYS A 72 -2.84 7.98 18.19
C LYS A 72 -3.70 7.03 17.36
N ALA A 73 -4.84 6.60 17.91
CA ALA A 73 -5.77 5.73 17.19
C ALA A 73 -6.26 6.38 15.90
N TYR A 74 -6.65 7.66 15.92
CA TYR A 74 -7.06 8.41 14.74
C TYR A 74 -5.97 8.42 13.66
N LEU A 75 -4.72 8.76 14.04
CA LEU A 75 -3.58 8.81 13.14
C LEU A 75 -3.32 7.46 12.46
N PHE A 76 -3.31 6.37 13.24
CA PHE A 76 -3.09 5.03 12.69
C PHE A 76 -4.23 4.56 11.78
N VAL A 77 -5.49 4.89 12.09
CA VAL A 77 -6.64 4.55 11.23
C VAL A 77 -6.54 5.23 9.87
N ILE A 78 -6.27 6.53 9.81
CA ILE A 78 -6.14 7.22 8.52
C ILE A 78 -4.92 6.75 7.73
N SER A 79 -3.81 6.47 8.40
CA SER A 79 -2.58 5.97 7.77
C SER A 79 -2.76 4.58 7.19
N LYS A 80 -3.39 3.68 7.93
CA LYS A 80 -3.77 2.35 7.46
C LYS A 80 -4.63 2.42 6.21
N ASN A 81 -5.69 3.27 6.24
CA ASN A 81 -6.58 3.41 5.10
C ASN A 81 -5.85 3.93 3.86
N ARG A 82 -4.89 4.84 4.02
CA ARG A 82 -4.03 5.33 2.93
C ARG A 82 -3.12 4.22 2.38
N ALA A 83 -2.45 3.48 3.25
CA ALA A 83 -1.59 2.36 2.85
C ALA A 83 -2.38 1.26 2.11
N ILE A 84 -3.57 0.89 2.62
CA ILE A 84 -4.46 -0.07 1.94
C ILE A 84 -4.89 0.44 0.56
N ASN A 85 -5.23 1.71 0.44
CA ASN A 85 -5.64 2.28 -0.85
C ASN A 85 -4.47 2.31 -1.86
N ALA A 86 -3.26 2.60 -1.42
CA ALA A 86 -2.07 2.52 -2.25
C ALA A 86 -1.83 1.07 -2.74
N LEU A 87 -1.96 0.07 -1.86
CA LEU A 87 -1.88 -1.35 -2.23
C LEU A 87 -2.98 -1.75 -3.22
N LYS A 88 -4.23 -1.33 -2.98
CA LYS A 88 -5.34 -1.60 -3.91
C LYS A 88 -5.11 -0.99 -5.28
N LYS A 89 -4.56 0.21 -5.34
CA LYS A 89 -4.19 0.87 -6.60
C LYS A 89 -3.16 0.04 -7.35
N SER A 90 -2.09 -0.39 -6.70
CA SER A 90 -1.07 -1.24 -7.32
C SER A 90 -1.65 -2.56 -7.85
N LEU A 91 -2.58 -3.18 -7.12
CA LEU A 91 -3.28 -4.38 -7.58
C LEU A 91 -4.17 -4.11 -8.80
N ALA A 92 -4.89 -2.99 -8.82
CA ALA A 92 -5.70 -2.59 -9.96
C ALA A 92 -4.84 -2.31 -11.20
N ASP A 93 -3.65 -1.74 -11.03
CA ASP A 93 -2.70 -1.53 -12.11
C ASP A 93 -2.17 -2.87 -12.66
N LEU A 94 -1.93 -3.86 -11.80
CA LEU A 94 -1.65 -5.24 -12.23
C LEU A 94 -2.79 -5.85 -13.06
N GLU A 95 -4.04 -5.63 -12.68
CA GLU A 95 -5.21 -6.10 -13.44
C GLU A 95 -5.37 -5.38 -14.78
N ARG A 96 -5.09 -4.07 -14.85
CA ARG A 96 -5.10 -3.30 -16.11
C ARG A 96 -4.01 -3.79 -17.07
N MET A 97 -2.79 -4.01 -16.59
CA MET A 97 -1.71 -4.57 -17.40
C MET A 97 -2.10 -5.92 -17.99
N LYS A 98 -2.83 -6.76 -17.26
CA LYS A 98 -3.40 -8.03 -17.76
C LYS A 98 -4.31 -7.81 -18.96
N LYS A 99 -5.18 -6.79 -18.91
CA LYS A 99 -6.11 -6.48 -20.02
C LYS A 99 -5.38 -5.99 -21.26
N TYR A 100 -4.40 -5.09 -21.06
CA TYR A 100 -3.56 -4.58 -22.15
C TYR A 100 -2.75 -5.68 -22.86
N ALA A 101 -2.15 -6.59 -22.09
CA ALA A 101 -1.33 -7.65 -22.67
C ALA A 101 -2.12 -8.68 -23.50
N SER A 102 -3.44 -8.78 -23.30
CA SER A 102 -4.29 -9.65 -24.11
C SER A 102 -4.61 -9.07 -25.48
N GLU A 103 -4.48 -7.75 -25.67
CA GLU A 103 -4.98 -7.02 -26.84
C GLU A 103 -3.89 -6.40 -27.72
N VAL A 104 -2.68 -6.11 -27.17
CA VAL A 104 -1.63 -5.35 -27.86
C VAL A 104 -0.31 -6.12 -27.94
N PRO A 105 0.32 -6.26 -29.14
CA PRO A 105 1.66 -6.84 -29.30
C PRO A 105 2.72 -6.05 -28.51
N PHE A 106 3.80 -6.74 -28.09
CA PHE A 106 4.89 -6.16 -27.28
C PHE A 106 5.48 -4.86 -27.85
N ASN A 107 5.70 -4.81 -29.18
CA ASN A 107 6.33 -3.66 -29.85
C ASN A 107 5.46 -2.40 -29.94
N GLU A 108 4.18 -2.49 -29.63
CA GLU A 108 3.22 -1.37 -29.70
C GLU A 108 2.85 -0.82 -28.32
N ARG A 109 3.46 -1.35 -27.23
CA ARG A 109 3.17 -0.91 -25.86
C ARG A 109 3.92 0.36 -25.54
N PRO A 110 3.29 1.37 -24.93
CA PRO A 110 3.99 2.53 -24.39
C PRO A 110 5.06 2.07 -23.41
N VAL A 111 6.26 2.63 -23.54
CA VAL A 111 7.30 2.50 -22.51
C VAL A 111 6.86 3.41 -21.36
N GLU A 112 6.12 2.86 -20.40
CA GLU A 112 5.95 3.56 -19.13
C GLU A 112 7.29 3.49 -18.41
N ASP A 113 7.81 4.66 -18.00
CA ASP A 113 9.05 4.76 -17.24
C ASP A 113 8.94 3.85 -16.01
N ASP A 114 9.88 2.89 -15.93
CA ASP A 114 9.91 1.78 -14.96
C ASP A 114 10.25 2.23 -13.54
N ASP A 115 10.34 3.53 -13.30
CA ASP A 115 10.61 4.14 -11.99
C ASP A 115 9.41 4.11 -11.03
N SER A 116 8.25 3.65 -11.50
CA SER A 116 7.07 3.38 -10.66
C SER A 116 7.00 1.94 -10.16
N GLN A 117 8.13 1.23 -10.06
CA GLN A 117 8.20 -0.05 -9.36
C GLN A 117 7.93 0.17 -7.86
N LEU A 118 6.65 0.26 -7.56
CA LEU A 118 6.11 0.15 -6.22
C LEU A 118 6.46 -1.24 -5.66
N HIS A 119 7.69 -1.41 -5.22
CA HIS A 119 8.11 -2.59 -4.47
C HIS A 119 7.44 -2.56 -3.11
N PHE A 120 6.19 -2.99 -3.06
CA PHE A 120 5.56 -3.32 -1.80
C PHE A 120 6.04 -4.70 -1.39
N SER A 121 6.72 -4.81 -0.25
CA SER A 121 7.22 -6.12 0.22
C SER A 121 6.11 -7.16 0.36
N LEU A 122 4.87 -6.73 0.61
CA LEU A 122 3.72 -7.63 0.65
C LEU A 122 3.39 -8.22 -0.73
N ILE A 123 3.64 -7.48 -1.81
CA ILE A 123 3.46 -7.98 -3.17
C ILE A 123 4.59 -8.95 -3.50
N ASP A 124 5.84 -8.60 -3.17
CA ASP A 124 7.00 -9.47 -3.41
C ASP A 124 6.88 -10.78 -2.61
N GLU A 125 6.50 -10.70 -1.33
CA GLU A 125 6.21 -11.86 -0.50
C GLU A 125 5.08 -12.72 -1.10
N ALA A 126 4.03 -12.10 -1.61
CA ALA A 126 2.92 -12.81 -2.24
C ALA A 126 3.33 -13.47 -3.56
N ILE A 127 4.23 -12.85 -4.34
CA ILE A 127 4.80 -13.44 -5.56
C ILE A 127 5.64 -14.66 -5.22
N ASP A 128 6.40 -14.61 -4.12
CA ASP A 128 7.23 -15.73 -3.66
C ASP A 128 6.39 -16.93 -3.20
N GLN A 129 5.14 -16.71 -2.78
CA GLN A 129 4.20 -17.77 -2.42
C GLN A 129 3.47 -18.40 -3.62
N LEU A 130 3.62 -17.88 -4.82
CA LEU A 130 3.02 -18.46 -6.01
C LEU A 130 3.64 -19.84 -6.33
N SER A 131 2.84 -20.74 -6.93
CA SER A 131 3.39 -21.95 -7.49
C SER A 131 4.45 -21.63 -8.56
N PRO A 132 5.47 -22.50 -8.78
CA PRO A 132 6.55 -22.21 -9.73
C PRO A 132 6.03 -21.77 -11.11
N ARG A 133 4.99 -22.42 -11.61
CA ARG A 133 4.40 -22.12 -12.92
C ARG A 133 3.64 -20.78 -12.95
N GLN A 134 2.93 -20.48 -11.87
CA GLN A 134 2.24 -19.17 -11.75
C GLN A 134 3.25 -18.04 -11.64
N LYS A 135 4.31 -18.22 -10.85
CA LYS A 135 5.39 -17.24 -10.68
C LYS A 135 6.10 -16.97 -12.01
N GLU A 136 6.50 -18.02 -12.73
CA GLU A 136 7.15 -17.92 -14.04
C GLU A 136 6.30 -17.10 -15.03
N ILE A 137 5.03 -17.49 -15.21
CA ILE A 137 4.11 -16.79 -16.13
C ILE A 137 3.86 -15.35 -15.68
N PHE A 138 3.73 -15.12 -14.37
CA PHE A 138 3.52 -13.79 -13.83
C PHE A 138 4.75 -12.88 -14.08
N LEU A 139 5.96 -13.38 -13.87
CA LEU A 139 7.20 -12.62 -14.09
C LEU A 139 7.43 -12.33 -15.58
N LEU A 140 7.24 -13.30 -16.47
CA LEU A 140 7.31 -13.09 -17.92
C LEU A 140 6.33 -11.98 -18.36
N HIS A 141 5.12 -11.99 -17.83
CA HIS A 141 4.14 -10.98 -18.16
C HIS A 141 4.48 -9.61 -17.59
N ARG A 142 4.96 -9.54 -16.33
CA ARG A 142 5.18 -8.27 -15.61
C ARG A 142 6.53 -7.63 -15.95
N HIS A 143 7.62 -8.39 -15.87
CA HIS A 143 8.98 -7.86 -16.07
C HIS A 143 9.39 -7.85 -17.52
N GLU A 144 9.11 -8.95 -18.24
CA GLU A 144 9.47 -9.09 -19.65
C GLU A 144 8.41 -8.50 -20.59
N ARG A 145 7.26 -8.07 -20.04
CA ARG A 145 6.13 -7.49 -20.78
C ARG A 145 5.58 -8.35 -21.91
N TYR A 146 5.77 -9.68 -21.85
CA TYR A 146 5.30 -10.61 -22.86
C TYR A 146 3.78 -10.68 -22.91
N SER A 147 3.23 -10.76 -24.14
CA SER A 147 1.83 -11.05 -24.39
C SER A 147 1.51 -12.51 -24.07
N TYR A 148 0.25 -12.84 -23.94
CA TYR A 148 -0.18 -14.24 -23.73
C TYR A 148 0.27 -15.16 -24.86
N ARG A 149 0.39 -14.65 -26.09
CA ARG A 149 0.86 -15.40 -27.24
C ARG A 149 2.35 -15.70 -27.10
N GLU A 150 3.16 -14.72 -26.80
CA GLU A 150 4.61 -14.88 -26.63
C GLU A 150 4.94 -15.83 -25.47
N ILE A 151 4.23 -15.71 -24.33
CA ILE A 151 4.36 -16.64 -23.20
C ILE A 151 3.93 -18.06 -23.61
N SER A 152 2.84 -18.20 -24.37
CA SER A 152 2.34 -19.46 -24.90
C SER A 152 3.36 -20.17 -25.79
N GLU A 153 3.97 -19.42 -26.69
CA GLU A 153 5.02 -19.90 -27.61
C GLU A 153 6.29 -20.27 -26.83
N GLN A 154 6.75 -19.42 -25.92
CA GLN A 154 7.97 -19.66 -25.12
C GLN A 154 7.85 -20.86 -24.18
N LEU A 155 6.70 -21.03 -23.55
CA LEU A 155 6.49 -22.08 -22.54
C LEU A 155 5.86 -23.37 -23.11
N GLY A 156 5.51 -23.39 -24.40
CA GLY A 156 4.91 -24.54 -25.06
C GLY A 156 3.53 -24.94 -24.51
N ILE A 157 2.72 -23.95 -24.05
CA ILE A 157 1.39 -24.18 -23.47
C ILE A 157 0.30 -23.41 -24.19
N GLY A 158 -0.94 -23.82 -24.06
CA GLY A 158 -2.05 -23.11 -24.67
C GLY A 158 -2.24 -21.69 -24.12
N LYS A 159 -2.66 -20.75 -24.95
CA LYS A 159 -2.94 -19.35 -24.61
C LYS A 159 -3.96 -19.22 -23.46
N GLU A 160 -4.99 -20.09 -23.45
CA GLU A 160 -5.97 -20.14 -22.37
C GLU A 160 -5.36 -20.64 -21.05
N SER A 161 -4.36 -21.53 -21.11
CA SER A 161 -3.60 -21.95 -19.92
C SER A 161 -2.79 -20.77 -19.33
N VAL A 162 -2.14 -19.97 -20.17
CA VAL A 162 -1.43 -18.75 -19.74
C VAL A 162 -2.39 -17.81 -19.02
N LYS A 163 -3.54 -17.53 -19.61
CA LYS A 163 -4.60 -16.68 -19.04
C LYS A 163 -5.10 -17.20 -17.69
N THR A 164 -5.31 -18.51 -17.59
CA THR A 164 -5.76 -19.16 -16.36
C THR A 164 -4.71 -19.04 -15.26
N HIS A 165 -3.45 -19.41 -15.54
CA HIS A 165 -2.36 -19.30 -14.56
C HIS A 165 -2.14 -17.86 -14.08
N LEU A 166 -2.19 -16.87 -14.98
CA LEU A 166 -2.06 -15.47 -14.63
C LEU A 166 -3.23 -14.99 -13.76
N SER A 167 -4.45 -15.42 -14.08
CA SER A 167 -5.64 -15.12 -13.28
C SER A 167 -5.54 -15.69 -11.87
N LEU A 168 -5.08 -16.93 -11.73
CA LEU A 168 -4.87 -17.58 -10.45
C LEU A 168 -3.73 -16.91 -9.66
N ALA A 169 -2.65 -16.52 -10.31
CA ALA A 169 -1.54 -15.79 -9.68
C ALA A 169 -2.03 -14.46 -9.06
N ILE A 170 -2.76 -13.65 -9.82
CA ILE A 170 -3.31 -12.37 -9.35
C ILE A 170 -4.29 -12.59 -8.18
N LYS A 171 -5.14 -13.62 -8.25
CA LYS A 171 -6.07 -13.97 -7.17
C LYS A 171 -5.31 -14.37 -5.90
N SER A 172 -4.27 -15.19 -6.02
CA SER A 172 -3.41 -15.62 -4.90
C SER A 172 -2.70 -14.42 -4.25
N ILE A 173 -2.08 -13.54 -5.05
CA ILE A 173 -1.43 -12.32 -4.58
C ILE A 173 -2.42 -11.46 -3.78
N LYS A 174 -3.61 -11.21 -4.33
CA LYS A 174 -4.66 -10.43 -3.68
C LYS A 174 -5.07 -11.04 -2.33
N SER A 175 -5.34 -12.34 -2.30
CA SER A 175 -5.74 -13.05 -1.07
C SER A 175 -4.64 -12.99 0.00
N HIS A 176 -3.36 -13.16 -0.39
CA HIS A 176 -2.24 -13.07 0.54
C HIS A 176 -2.14 -11.68 1.18
N ILE A 177 -2.24 -10.63 0.37
CA ILE A 177 -2.19 -9.24 0.82
C ILE A 177 -3.36 -8.94 1.78
N GLU A 178 -4.60 -9.34 1.43
CA GLU A 178 -5.77 -9.13 2.28
C GLU A 178 -5.63 -9.81 3.65
N THR A 179 -5.09 -11.03 3.66
CA THR A 179 -4.82 -11.78 4.90
C THR A 179 -3.77 -11.07 5.76
N LYS A 180 -2.65 -10.64 5.16
CA LYS A 180 -1.59 -9.93 5.89
C LYS A 180 -2.06 -8.59 6.45
N ILE A 181 -2.82 -7.82 5.68
CA ILE A 181 -3.41 -6.56 6.15
C ILE A 181 -4.31 -6.82 7.36
N THR A 182 -5.15 -7.85 7.31
CA THR A 182 -6.03 -8.23 8.43
C THR A 182 -5.23 -8.57 9.68
N LEU A 183 -4.15 -9.35 9.54
CA LEU A 183 -3.26 -9.68 10.67
C LEU A 183 -2.57 -8.46 11.27
N ILE A 184 -2.09 -7.53 10.43
CA ILE A 184 -1.47 -6.28 10.88
C ILE A 184 -2.46 -5.44 11.69
N ILE A 185 -3.71 -5.38 11.23
CA ILE A 185 -4.80 -4.68 11.93
C ILE A 185 -5.04 -5.29 13.32
N LEU A 186 -5.17 -6.62 13.38
CA LEU A 186 -5.40 -7.32 14.64
C LEU A 186 -4.24 -7.14 15.62
N LEU A 187 -3.00 -7.12 15.14
CA LEU A 187 -1.82 -6.85 15.96
C LEU A 187 -1.81 -5.44 16.52
N ILE A 188 -2.19 -4.45 15.71
CA ILE A 188 -2.28 -3.04 16.16
C ILE A 188 -3.36 -2.90 17.22
N ASP A 189 -4.53 -3.49 17.02
CA ASP A 189 -5.62 -3.47 18.01
C ASP A 189 -5.22 -4.19 19.31
N PHE A 190 -4.47 -5.29 19.22
CA PHE A 190 -3.97 -6.01 20.39
C PHE A 190 -2.94 -5.20 21.18
N ILE A 191 -1.99 -4.54 20.49
CA ILE A 191 -0.96 -3.70 21.12
C ILE A 191 -1.61 -2.47 21.76
N SER A 192 -2.57 -1.84 21.09
CA SER A 192 -3.29 -0.68 21.63
C SER A 192 -4.02 -1.00 22.95
N LYS A 193 -4.66 -2.18 23.03
CA LYS A 193 -5.37 -2.63 24.24
C LYS A 193 -4.46 -3.05 25.40
N LYS A 194 -3.19 -3.32 25.15
CA LYS A 194 -2.22 -3.73 26.18
C LYS A 194 -1.46 -2.54 26.78
N THR A 195 -1.58 -1.36 26.18
CA THR A 195 -0.87 -0.13 26.59
C THR A 195 -1.79 0.80 27.42
N ASP A 196 -3.08 0.44 27.54
CA ASP A 196 -4.05 0.99 28.49
C ASP A 196 -4.08 0.13 29.79
#